data_dc3c864cb0c274011d9a0e648908c93e
#
_entry.id   dc3c864cb0c274011d9a0e648908c93e
#
_cell.length_a   1.000
_cell.length_b   1.000
_cell.length_c   1.000
_cell.angle_alpha   90.00
_cell.angle_beta   90.00
_cell.angle_gamma   90.00
#
_symmetry.space_group_name_H-M   'P 1'
#
loop_
_entity.id
_entity.type
_entity.pdbx_description
1 polymer ?
#
loop_
_entity_poly.entity_id
_entity_poly.type
_entity_poly.pdbx_seq_one_letter_code
_entity_poly.pdbx_strand_id
1 'polypeptide(L)'
;MKNVDYIIVGDGYAGLFLAHQLIKNNKSIVLFSGGKKGASQVSAGVVNPVVLKKFTTFWLASEQIKVLSEIMSEIELYLEKNYLINERIHRIFHDEDEKKLWLSKTETEELSPFLDPNFKSLDLIKNPFGTGSVKTSARIDVENLFTDFLFYLKSNALMNEEEFVHSKINGNQYGDFTFKKLVFCEGMGVRQNPFFSDIQVIPNKGHHLKVKLSKPMDHQFTLKKKHFLFPQKDGNYYYGGTYDPNERENEIDEWKREELIEGLQEFYPHNFEILEINYGFRPTVKDRRPIIGNHPEHQNLYIFNGLGARGILNGAYFSRELFEHLENGKPLMPEVDIKRFIK
;
A
#
# COMPACT_ATOMS: atom_id res chain seq x y z
N MET A 1 -27.37 -20.96 9.90
CA MET A 1 -26.46 -20.43 8.84
C MET A 1 -26.72 -18.95 8.68
N LYS A 2 -25.69 -18.15 8.61
CA LYS A 2 -25.76 -16.70 8.38
C LYS A 2 -25.61 -16.44 6.87
N ASN A 3 -26.56 -15.72 6.28
CA ASN A 3 -26.48 -15.36 4.87
C ASN A 3 -25.72 -14.04 4.73
N VAL A 4 -24.65 -14.01 3.93
CA VAL A 4 -23.91 -12.80 3.59
C VAL A 4 -23.79 -12.63 2.09
N ASP A 5 -23.70 -11.39 1.62
CA ASP A 5 -23.43 -11.14 0.21
C ASP A 5 -22.00 -11.52 -0.12
N TYR A 6 -21.04 -11.16 0.79
CA TYR A 6 -19.62 -11.35 0.55
C TYR A 6 -18.89 -11.99 1.72
N ILE A 7 -18.00 -12.92 1.39
CA ILE A 7 -16.86 -13.30 2.24
C ILE A 7 -15.60 -12.64 1.65
N ILE A 8 -14.82 -11.95 2.49
CA ILE A 8 -13.52 -11.38 2.14
C ILE A 8 -12.46 -12.14 2.93
N VAL A 9 -11.41 -12.62 2.26
CA VAL A 9 -10.30 -13.34 2.91
C VAL A 9 -9.03 -12.51 2.85
N GLY A 10 -8.61 -11.99 4.01
CA GLY A 10 -7.43 -11.15 4.17
C GLY A 10 -7.76 -9.69 4.51
N ASP A 11 -7.01 -9.15 5.46
CA ASP A 11 -7.19 -7.86 6.12
C ASP A 11 -6.15 -6.79 5.71
N GLY A 12 -5.43 -7.01 4.59
CA GLY A 12 -4.55 -6.00 4.01
C GLY A 12 -5.32 -4.90 3.25
N TYR A 13 -4.60 -4.00 2.54
CA TYR A 13 -5.25 -2.92 1.77
C TYR A 13 -6.33 -3.39 0.80
N ALA A 14 -6.14 -4.55 0.15
CA ALA A 14 -7.15 -5.10 -0.76
C ALA A 14 -8.46 -5.40 0.00
N GLY A 15 -8.37 -6.13 1.11
CA GLY A 15 -9.54 -6.46 1.93
C GLY A 15 -10.16 -5.25 2.60
N LEU A 16 -9.34 -4.34 3.16
CA LEU A 16 -9.80 -3.11 3.82
C LEU A 16 -10.62 -2.24 2.86
N PHE A 17 -10.04 -1.88 1.71
CA PHE A 17 -10.74 -1.00 0.77
C PHE A 17 -11.95 -1.67 0.10
N LEU A 18 -11.89 -2.99 -0.15
CA LEU A 18 -13.06 -3.72 -0.65
C LEU A 18 -14.16 -3.78 0.41
N ALA A 19 -13.83 -4.05 1.67
CA ALA A 19 -14.81 -4.04 2.77
C ALA A 19 -15.48 -2.66 2.89
N HIS A 20 -14.70 -1.57 2.80
CA HIS A 20 -15.24 -0.22 2.76
C HIS A 20 -16.26 -0.03 1.61
N GLN A 21 -15.91 -0.42 0.37
CA GLN A 21 -16.82 -0.28 -0.77
C GLN A 21 -18.13 -1.06 -0.56
N LEU A 22 -18.05 -2.27 -0.01
CA LEU A 22 -19.21 -3.10 0.24
C LEU A 22 -20.10 -2.55 1.36
N ILE A 23 -19.51 -2.12 2.47
CA ILE A 23 -20.23 -1.51 3.62
C ILE A 23 -20.95 -0.23 3.18
N LYS A 24 -20.25 0.67 2.47
CA LYS A 24 -20.79 1.91 1.94
C LYS A 24 -22.05 1.67 1.08
N ASN A 25 -22.09 0.54 0.37
CA ASN A 25 -23.18 0.16 -0.51
C ASN A 25 -24.17 -0.85 0.14
N ASN A 26 -24.21 -0.91 1.46
CA ASN A 26 -25.15 -1.72 2.26
C ASN A 26 -25.10 -3.22 1.94
N LYS A 27 -23.93 -3.76 1.58
CA LYS A 27 -23.74 -5.20 1.37
C LYS A 27 -23.41 -5.88 2.70
N SER A 28 -24.01 -7.02 2.95
CA SER A 28 -23.67 -7.86 4.09
C SER A 28 -22.35 -8.59 3.84
N ILE A 29 -21.39 -8.42 4.77
CA ILE A 29 -20.06 -8.98 4.63
C ILE A 29 -19.62 -9.75 5.87
N VAL A 30 -18.65 -10.64 5.68
CA VAL A 30 -17.74 -11.09 6.72
C VAL A 30 -16.31 -11.11 6.19
N LEU A 31 -15.40 -10.44 6.90
CA LEU A 31 -13.98 -10.45 6.60
C LEU A 31 -13.26 -11.45 7.51
N PHE A 32 -12.53 -12.38 6.91
CA PHE A 32 -11.65 -13.31 7.62
C PHE A 32 -10.24 -12.77 7.72
N SER A 33 -9.74 -12.64 8.96
CA SER A 33 -8.36 -12.20 9.26
C SER A 33 -7.64 -13.27 10.06
N GLY A 34 -6.53 -13.78 9.52
CA GLY A 34 -5.67 -14.73 10.24
C GLY A 34 -4.80 -14.12 11.34
N GLY A 35 -4.97 -12.84 11.68
CA GLY A 35 -4.27 -12.13 12.76
C GLY A 35 -2.78 -11.87 12.53
N LYS A 36 -2.21 -12.24 11.38
CA LYS A 36 -0.80 -12.02 11.04
C LYS A 36 -0.62 -10.68 10.31
N LYS A 37 0.28 -9.83 10.79
CA LYS A 37 0.62 -8.58 10.11
C LYS A 37 1.22 -8.87 8.73
N GLY A 38 0.59 -8.36 7.69
CA GLY A 38 1.08 -8.45 6.31
C GLY A 38 1.82 -7.19 5.85
N ALA A 39 2.21 -7.17 4.58
CA ALA A 39 2.93 -6.04 3.98
C ALA A 39 2.20 -4.69 4.11
N SER A 40 0.88 -4.70 4.19
CA SER A 40 0.07 -3.49 4.32
C SER A 40 0.27 -2.82 5.67
N GLN A 41 0.18 -3.58 6.77
CA GLN A 41 0.30 -3.07 8.14
C GLN A 41 1.72 -2.59 8.50
N VAL A 42 2.75 -3.08 7.80
CA VAL A 42 4.15 -2.62 7.98
C VAL A 42 4.59 -1.61 6.91
N SER A 43 3.69 -1.12 6.09
CA SER A 43 4.02 -0.19 5.01
C SER A 43 4.27 1.22 5.51
N ALA A 44 5.02 2.01 4.73
CA ALA A 44 5.32 3.42 5.03
C ALA A 44 4.11 4.36 4.93
N GLY A 45 3.01 3.92 4.36
CA GLY A 45 1.85 4.80 4.14
C GLY A 45 2.04 5.90 3.09
N VAL A 46 3.17 5.95 2.39
CA VAL A 46 3.50 7.05 1.46
C VAL A 46 2.64 7.04 0.21
N VAL A 47 1.99 8.15 -0.04
CA VAL A 47 1.22 8.46 -1.25
C VAL A 47 2.04 9.42 -2.11
N ASN A 48 2.56 8.92 -3.24
CA ASN A 48 3.46 9.68 -4.11
C ASN A 48 3.10 9.45 -5.59
N PRO A 49 2.70 10.51 -6.34
CA PRO A 49 2.37 10.40 -7.76
C PRO A 49 3.58 10.18 -8.67
N VAL A 50 4.79 10.46 -8.18
CA VAL A 50 6.01 10.52 -8.99
C VAL A 50 6.94 9.36 -8.69
N VAL A 51 7.44 8.70 -9.73
CA VAL A 51 8.57 7.75 -9.64
C VAL A 51 9.86 8.56 -9.53
N LEU A 52 10.26 8.91 -8.30
CA LEU A 52 11.37 9.83 -8.01
C LEU A 52 12.76 9.39 -8.50
N LYS A 53 12.93 8.15 -8.94
CA LYS A 53 14.16 7.67 -9.57
C LYS A 53 14.30 8.11 -11.03
N LYS A 54 13.16 8.36 -11.71
CA LYS A 54 13.12 8.66 -13.16
C LYS A 54 12.40 9.95 -13.48
N PHE A 55 11.76 10.58 -12.49
CA PHE A 55 10.84 11.70 -12.65
C PHE A 55 9.81 11.44 -13.75
N THR A 56 9.02 10.40 -13.53
CA THR A 56 7.87 10.03 -14.36
C THR A 56 6.67 9.79 -13.46
N THR A 57 5.47 9.90 -13.97
CA THR A 57 4.28 9.43 -13.26
C THR A 57 4.19 7.90 -13.31
N PHE A 58 3.35 7.33 -12.49
CA PHE A 58 2.94 5.95 -12.64
C PHE A 58 1.56 5.89 -13.33
N TRP A 59 1.19 4.70 -13.76
CA TRP A 59 -0.08 4.46 -14.46
C TRP A 59 -1.29 4.89 -13.62
N LEU A 60 -2.17 5.72 -14.18
CA LEU A 60 -3.38 6.28 -13.54
C LEU A 60 -3.08 7.06 -12.25
N ALA A 61 -1.95 7.79 -12.20
CA ALA A 61 -1.52 8.47 -10.97
C ALA A 61 -2.57 9.47 -10.45
N SER A 62 -3.08 10.32 -11.30
CA SER A 62 -4.07 11.35 -10.93
C SER A 62 -5.39 10.74 -10.47
N GLU A 63 -5.88 9.75 -11.21
CA GLU A 63 -7.13 9.05 -10.93
C GLU A 63 -7.05 8.27 -9.62
N GLN A 64 -5.94 7.57 -9.39
CA GLN A 64 -5.72 6.81 -8.16
C GLN A 64 -5.63 7.71 -6.93
N ILE A 65 -4.96 8.87 -7.02
CA ILE A 65 -4.87 9.83 -5.91
C ILE A 65 -6.24 10.44 -5.61
N LYS A 66 -6.99 10.82 -6.65
CA LYS A 66 -8.35 11.35 -6.48
C LYS A 66 -9.25 10.35 -5.76
N VAL A 67 -9.30 9.11 -6.25
CA VAL A 67 -10.12 8.05 -5.65
C VAL A 67 -9.67 7.74 -4.22
N LEU A 68 -8.36 7.71 -3.95
CA LEU A 68 -7.86 7.50 -2.59
C LEU A 68 -8.33 8.62 -1.65
N SER A 69 -8.24 9.89 -2.07
CA SER A 69 -8.69 11.03 -1.25
C SER A 69 -10.18 10.95 -0.91
N GLU A 70 -11.01 10.59 -1.90
CA GLU A 70 -12.45 10.39 -1.70
C GLU A 70 -12.74 9.26 -0.70
N ILE A 71 -12.12 8.09 -0.90
CA ILE A 71 -12.29 6.91 -0.03
C ILE A 71 -11.78 7.20 1.39
N MET A 72 -10.65 7.88 1.53
CA MET A 72 -10.14 8.22 2.86
C MET A 72 -11.07 9.17 3.59
N SER A 73 -11.60 10.20 2.92
CA SER A 73 -12.59 11.10 3.51
C SER A 73 -13.85 10.37 3.97
N GLU A 74 -14.30 9.36 3.22
CA GLU A 74 -15.45 8.52 3.60
C GLU A 74 -15.14 7.65 4.82
N ILE A 75 -13.95 7.03 4.88
CA ILE A 75 -13.52 6.21 6.03
C ILE A 75 -13.36 7.08 7.28
N GLU A 76 -12.72 8.23 7.15
CA GLU A 76 -12.48 9.19 8.23
C GLU A 76 -13.78 9.71 8.83
N LEU A 77 -14.83 9.85 8.01
CA LEU A 77 -16.14 10.29 8.45
C LEU A 77 -16.80 9.32 9.44
N TYR A 78 -16.85 8.02 9.14
CA TYR A 78 -17.53 7.07 10.02
C TYR A 78 -16.64 6.49 11.13
N LEU A 79 -15.30 6.60 10.99
CA LEU A 79 -14.38 6.29 12.07
C LEU A 79 -14.12 7.49 12.99
N GLU A 80 -14.59 8.69 12.62
CA GLU A 80 -14.45 9.94 13.38
C GLU A 80 -12.99 10.32 13.69
N LYS A 81 -12.06 9.97 12.79
CA LYS A 81 -10.61 10.21 12.91
C LYS A 81 -9.97 10.50 11.56
N ASN A 82 -8.89 11.28 11.57
CA ASN A 82 -8.10 11.60 10.38
C ASN A 82 -6.89 10.66 10.26
N TYR A 83 -6.74 10.05 9.09
CA TYR A 83 -5.62 9.16 8.75
C TYR A 83 -4.81 9.66 7.58
N LEU A 84 -5.40 10.46 6.69
CA LEU A 84 -4.71 11.06 5.55
C LEU A 84 -3.97 12.32 5.99
N ILE A 85 -2.64 12.23 6.02
CA ILE A 85 -1.74 13.32 6.39
C ILE A 85 -1.26 13.99 5.10
N ASN A 86 -1.80 15.16 4.80
CA ASN A 86 -1.35 15.96 3.66
C ASN A 86 0.02 16.54 3.95
N GLU A 87 1.04 16.00 3.30
CA GLU A 87 2.43 16.45 3.44
C GLU A 87 3.17 16.37 2.11
N ARG A 88 4.18 17.23 1.95
CA ARG A 88 5.03 17.20 0.76
C ARG A 88 6.16 16.20 0.92
N ILE A 89 6.54 15.56 -0.19
CA ILE A 89 7.78 14.79 -0.27
C ILE A 89 8.87 15.69 -0.82
N HIS A 90 9.96 15.85 -0.06
CA HIS A 90 11.15 16.57 -0.49
C HIS A 90 12.20 15.58 -0.99
N ARG A 91 12.47 15.63 -2.30
CA ARG A 91 13.56 14.89 -2.94
C ARG A 91 14.88 15.60 -2.66
N ILE A 92 15.80 14.97 -1.93
CA ILE A 92 17.18 15.44 -1.78
C ILE A 92 17.92 15.06 -3.07
N PHE A 93 18.39 16.04 -3.82
CA PHE A 93 19.11 15.80 -5.06
C PHE A 93 20.46 15.14 -4.82
N HIS A 94 20.83 14.20 -5.71
CA HIS A 94 22.13 13.54 -5.66
C HIS A 94 23.23 14.42 -6.23
N ASP A 95 22.92 15.18 -7.29
CA ASP A 95 23.85 16.02 -8.05
C ASP A 95 23.08 17.16 -8.77
N GLU A 96 23.83 18.03 -9.44
CA GLU A 96 23.29 19.14 -10.24
C GLU A 96 22.52 18.65 -11.50
N ASP A 97 22.87 17.49 -12.05
CA ASP A 97 22.19 16.97 -13.24
C ASP A 97 20.81 16.44 -12.88
N GLU A 98 20.63 15.80 -11.72
CA GLU A 98 19.33 15.44 -11.20
C GLU A 98 18.44 16.66 -10.95
N LYS A 99 19.02 17.74 -10.40
CA LYS A 99 18.33 19.01 -10.17
C LYS A 99 17.89 19.69 -11.47
N LYS A 100 18.76 19.73 -12.50
CA LYS A 100 18.43 20.23 -13.83
C LYS A 100 17.32 19.39 -14.49
N LEU A 101 17.43 18.06 -14.38
CA LEU A 101 16.40 17.15 -14.89
C LEU A 101 15.05 17.40 -14.18
N TRP A 102 15.04 17.58 -12.86
CA TRP A 102 13.81 17.94 -12.13
C TRP A 102 13.20 19.22 -12.71
N LEU A 103 13.99 20.28 -12.88
CA LEU A 103 13.50 21.56 -13.39
C LEU A 103 12.90 21.41 -14.79
N SER A 104 13.57 20.69 -15.70
CA SER A 104 13.02 20.43 -17.04
C SER A 104 11.69 19.65 -17.00
N LYS A 105 11.54 18.75 -16.01
CA LYS A 105 10.32 17.97 -15.83
C LYS A 105 9.16 18.78 -15.25
N THR A 106 9.43 19.86 -14.51
CA THR A 106 8.36 20.75 -14.02
C THR A 106 7.62 21.48 -15.15
N GLU A 107 8.21 21.55 -16.33
CA GLU A 107 7.64 22.20 -17.53
C GLU A 107 6.81 21.24 -18.39
N THR A 108 6.84 19.93 -18.12
CA THR A 108 6.06 18.95 -18.88
C THR A 108 4.62 18.90 -18.39
N GLU A 109 3.66 18.71 -19.29
CA GLU A 109 2.24 18.58 -18.97
C GLU A 109 1.99 17.45 -17.95
N GLU A 110 2.71 16.33 -18.08
CA GLU A 110 2.59 15.16 -17.22
C GLU A 110 3.01 15.45 -15.78
N LEU A 111 4.07 16.24 -15.54
CA LEU A 111 4.67 16.39 -14.21
C LEU A 111 4.51 17.77 -13.59
N SER A 112 4.16 18.79 -14.35
CA SER A 112 3.89 20.14 -13.84
C SER A 112 2.84 20.19 -12.72
N PRO A 113 1.80 19.34 -12.68
CA PRO A 113 0.87 19.30 -11.56
C PRO A 113 1.50 18.80 -10.25
N PHE A 114 2.55 17.99 -10.35
CA PHE A 114 3.14 17.28 -9.21
C PHE A 114 4.44 17.88 -8.71
N LEU A 115 5.29 18.43 -9.58
CA LEU A 115 6.60 18.93 -9.20
C LEU A 115 6.56 20.43 -8.94
N ASP A 116 7.25 20.86 -7.86
CA ASP A 116 7.46 22.28 -7.56
C ASP A 116 8.78 22.74 -8.22
N PRO A 117 8.78 23.84 -9.02
CA PRO A 117 10.01 24.35 -9.63
C PRO A 117 10.93 25.05 -8.62
N ASN A 118 10.43 25.36 -7.42
CA ASN A 118 11.21 26.05 -6.40
C ASN A 118 11.99 25.05 -5.54
N PHE A 119 13.27 25.32 -5.38
CA PHE A 119 14.15 24.50 -4.55
C PHE A 119 14.31 25.08 -3.16
N LYS A 120 14.58 24.20 -2.18
CA LYS A 120 14.87 24.58 -0.81
C LYS A 120 16.17 23.93 -0.34
N SER A 121 16.93 24.64 0.48
CA SER A 121 17.92 24.05 1.36
C SER A 121 17.26 23.75 2.70
N LEU A 122 17.60 22.63 3.30
CA LEU A 122 17.06 22.17 4.57
C LEU A 122 18.18 22.09 5.60
N ASP A 123 17.93 22.61 6.79
CA ASP A 123 18.86 22.50 7.91
C ASP A 123 18.92 21.06 8.46
N LEU A 124 19.96 20.77 9.23
CA LEU A 124 20.20 19.49 9.90
C LEU A 124 20.52 18.30 8.98
N ILE A 125 20.46 18.48 7.66
CA ILE A 125 20.79 17.43 6.68
C ILE A 125 21.77 17.93 5.61
N LYS A 126 22.56 17.01 5.05
CA LYS A 126 23.42 17.29 3.89
C LYS A 126 22.56 17.33 2.62
N ASN A 127 22.41 18.50 2.03
CA ASN A 127 21.69 18.71 0.78
C ASN A 127 22.37 19.77 -0.09
N PRO A 128 23.62 19.56 -0.55
CA PRO A 128 24.43 20.57 -1.24
C PRO A 128 23.78 21.06 -2.54
N PHE A 129 22.96 20.25 -3.18
CA PHE A 129 22.22 20.59 -4.41
C PHE A 129 20.79 21.06 -4.14
N GLY A 130 20.38 21.12 -2.86
CA GLY A 130 19.04 21.47 -2.43
C GLY A 130 18.04 20.31 -2.55
N THR A 131 16.76 20.66 -2.41
CA THR A 131 15.65 19.70 -2.50
C THR A 131 14.54 20.23 -3.41
N GLY A 132 13.91 19.34 -4.16
CA GLY A 132 12.68 19.61 -4.91
C GLY A 132 11.47 18.97 -4.21
N SER A 133 10.30 19.63 -4.22
CA SER A 133 9.12 19.12 -3.53
C SER A 133 8.04 18.60 -4.47
N VAL A 134 7.42 17.47 -4.09
CA VAL A 134 6.21 16.95 -4.75
C VAL A 134 4.99 17.60 -4.12
N LYS A 135 4.17 18.28 -4.94
CA LYS A 135 3.04 19.11 -4.48
C LYS A 135 1.84 18.31 -3.97
N THR A 136 1.49 17.22 -4.66
CA THR A 136 0.29 16.41 -4.39
C THR A 136 0.69 15.05 -3.81
N SER A 137 1.43 15.08 -2.73
CA SER A 137 1.80 13.90 -1.97
C SER A 137 1.16 13.91 -0.59
N ALA A 138 1.06 12.76 0.00
CA ALA A 138 0.49 12.57 1.33
C ALA A 138 1.10 11.33 1.99
N ARG A 139 0.72 11.10 3.22
CA ARG A 139 0.99 9.86 3.94
C ARG A 139 -0.26 9.39 4.67
N ILE A 140 -0.45 8.10 4.76
CA ILE A 140 -1.48 7.50 5.60
C ILE A 140 -0.86 7.09 6.93
N ASP A 141 -1.56 7.38 8.01
CA ASP A 141 -1.29 6.83 9.33
C ASP A 141 -1.76 5.37 9.34
N VAL A 142 -0.87 4.49 8.87
CA VAL A 142 -1.19 3.08 8.60
C VAL A 142 -1.59 2.33 9.86
N GLU A 143 -0.84 2.52 10.94
CA GLU A 143 -1.06 1.81 12.19
C GLU A 143 -2.44 2.10 12.77
N ASN A 144 -2.80 3.38 12.87
CA ASN A 144 -4.10 3.77 13.41
C ASN A 144 -5.23 3.43 12.44
N LEU A 145 -5.05 3.60 11.13
CA LEU A 145 -6.07 3.23 10.15
C LEU A 145 -6.44 1.74 10.27
N PHE A 146 -5.45 0.84 10.29
CA PHE A 146 -5.73 -0.60 10.39
C PHE A 146 -6.32 -0.95 11.76
N THR A 147 -5.77 -0.42 12.85
CA THR A 147 -6.27 -0.68 14.20
C THR A 147 -7.75 -0.28 14.33
N ASP A 148 -8.09 0.94 13.95
CA ASP A 148 -9.43 1.47 14.11
C ASP A 148 -10.42 0.83 13.12
N PHE A 149 -10.01 0.57 11.88
CA PHE A 149 -10.88 -0.07 10.90
C PHE A 149 -11.19 -1.53 11.26
N LEU A 150 -10.20 -2.31 11.69
CA LEU A 150 -10.42 -3.69 12.13
C LEU A 150 -11.26 -3.74 13.41
N PHE A 151 -11.04 -2.80 14.33
CA PHE A 151 -11.89 -2.64 15.50
C PHE A 151 -13.35 -2.33 15.11
N TYR A 152 -13.55 -1.43 14.15
CA TYR A 152 -14.88 -1.13 13.60
C TYR A 152 -15.55 -2.38 13.02
N LEU A 153 -14.86 -3.15 12.20
CA LEU A 153 -15.39 -4.40 11.64
C LEU A 153 -15.77 -5.40 12.73
N LYS A 154 -14.92 -5.57 13.74
CA LYS A 154 -15.15 -6.48 14.86
C LYS A 154 -16.35 -6.05 15.70
N SER A 155 -16.43 -4.77 16.04
CA SER A 155 -17.52 -4.19 16.85
C SER A 155 -18.89 -4.29 16.16
N ASN A 156 -18.92 -4.33 14.83
CA ASN A 156 -20.13 -4.49 14.04
C ASN A 156 -20.40 -5.94 13.59
N ALA A 157 -19.67 -6.93 14.13
CA ALA A 157 -19.78 -8.34 13.77
C ALA A 157 -19.55 -8.64 12.27
N LEU A 158 -18.72 -7.82 11.61
CA LEU A 158 -18.34 -7.93 10.19
C LEU A 158 -17.02 -8.64 9.99
N MET A 159 -16.37 -9.13 11.06
CA MET A 159 -15.07 -9.77 11.03
C MET A 159 -15.08 -11.11 11.77
N ASN A 160 -14.36 -12.08 11.23
CA ASN A 160 -14.02 -13.35 11.87
C ASN A 160 -12.48 -13.43 11.99
N GLU A 161 -11.97 -13.65 13.20
CA GLU A 161 -10.53 -13.74 13.51
C GLU A 161 -9.95 -15.14 13.33
N GLU A 162 -10.75 -16.09 12.84
CA GLU A 162 -10.26 -17.43 12.52
C GLU A 162 -9.48 -17.47 11.21
N GLU A 163 -8.48 -18.33 11.15
CA GLU A 163 -7.76 -18.60 9.91
C GLU A 163 -8.71 -19.23 8.88
N PHE A 164 -8.73 -18.65 7.68
CA PHE A 164 -9.56 -19.15 6.60
C PHE A 164 -8.96 -20.45 6.00
N VAL A 165 -9.75 -21.51 5.95
CA VAL A 165 -9.33 -22.84 5.48
C VAL A 165 -10.00 -23.14 4.14
N HIS A 166 -9.28 -23.05 3.04
CA HIS A 166 -9.81 -23.19 1.68
C HIS A 166 -10.59 -24.49 1.43
N SER A 167 -10.13 -25.61 2.03
CA SER A 167 -10.78 -26.93 1.88
C SER A 167 -12.17 -27.03 2.53
N LYS A 168 -12.56 -26.06 3.35
CA LYS A 168 -13.92 -25.98 3.94
C LYS A 168 -14.94 -25.29 3.03
N ILE A 169 -14.53 -24.79 1.86
CA ILE A 169 -15.47 -24.23 0.88
C ILE A 169 -16.26 -25.39 0.26
N ASN A 170 -17.58 -25.28 0.30
CA ASN A 170 -18.49 -26.23 -0.34
C ASN A 170 -19.55 -25.46 -1.14
N GLY A 171 -19.34 -25.31 -2.45
CA GLY A 171 -20.19 -24.49 -3.31
C GLY A 171 -20.23 -23.03 -2.86
N ASN A 172 -21.35 -22.59 -2.32
CA ASN A 172 -21.56 -21.24 -1.76
C ASN A 172 -21.63 -21.24 -0.22
N GLN A 173 -21.07 -22.26 0.44
CA GLN A 173 -21.06 -22.40 1.90
C GLN A 173 -19.63 -22.42 2.44
N TYR A 174 -19.45 -21.80 3.60
CA TYR A 174 -18.22 -21.86 4.38
C TYR A 174 -18.55 -21.81 5.88
N GLY A 175 -18.31 -22.90 6.60
CA GLY A 175 -18.71 -23.01 8.01
C GLY A 175 -20.20 -22.72 8.21
N ASP A 176 -20.52 -21.78 9.08
CA ASP A 176 -21.89 -21.33 9.34
C ASP A 176 -22.40 -20.23 8.39
N PHE A 177 -21.65 -19.92 7.34
CA PHE A 177 -22.00 -18.88 6.38
C PHE A 177 -22.46 -19.48 5.04
N THR A 178 -23.49 -18.84 4.45
CA THR A 178 -23.76 -18.93 3.01
C THR A 178 -23.40 -17.59 2.38
N PHE A 179 -22.78 -17.59 1.22
CA PHE A 179 -22.33 -16.39 0.55
C PHE A 179 -22.72 -16.36 -0.94
N LYS A 180 -22.85 -15.15 -1.49
CA LYS A 180 -23.04 -14.98 -2.94
C LYS A 180 -21.71 -14.93 -3.66
N LYS A 181 -20.72 -14.23 -3.10
CA LYS A 181 -19.38 -14.05 -3.66
C LYS A 181 -18.32 -14.14 -2.55
N LEU A 182 -17.21 -14.77 -2.87
CA LEU A 182 -16.04 -14.88 -2.01
C LEU A 182 -14.85 -14.24 -2.72
N VAL A 183 -14.17 -13.27 -2.07
CA VAL A 183 -13.05 -12.52 -2.66
C VAL A 183 -11.78 -12.76 -1.85
N PHE A 184 -10.77 -13.35 -2.50
CA PHE A 184 -9.46 -13.60 -1.91
C PHE A 184 -8.56 -12.38 -2.02
N CYS A 185 -8.25 -11.76 -0.87
CA CYS A 185 -7.40 -10.58 -0.69
C CYS A 185 -6.11 -10.92 0.08
N GLU A 186 -5.57 -12.10 -0.13
CA GLU A 186 -4.60 -12.79 0.74
C GLU A 186 -3.14 -12.31 0.59
N GLY A 187 -2.87 -11.37 -0.31
CA GLY A 187 -1.50 -10.93 -0.55
C GLY A 187 -0.59 -12.11 -0.91
N MET A 188 0.47 -12.36 -0.15
CA MET A 188 1.37 -13.50 -0.38
C MET A 188 0.71 -14.86 -0.09
N GLY A 189 -0.35 -14.90 0.70
CA GLY A 189 -1.11 -16.13 1.02
C GLY A 189 -1.73 -16.79 -0.21
N VAL A 190 -1.96 -16.04 -1.28
CA VAL A 190 -2.50 -16.59 -2.55
C VAL A 190 -1.66 -17.73 -3.12
N ARG A 191 -0.39 -17.82 -2.78
CA ARG A 191 0.48 -18.93 -3.25
C ARG A 191 0.09 -20.28 -2.65
N GLN A 192 -0.64 -20.32 -1.54
CA GLN A 192 -1.19 -21.51 -0.92
C GLN A 192 -2.68 -21.70 -1.23
N ASN A 193 -3.29 -20.75 -1.96
CA ASN A 193 -4.69 -20.83 -2.35
C ASN A 193 -4.87 -21.81 -3.51
N PRO A 194 -5.60 -22.93 -3.34
CA PRO A 194 -5.72 -23.96 -4.37
C PRO A 194 -6.49 -23.50 -5.61
N PHE A 195 -7.28 -22.43 -5.50
CA PHE A 195 -8.06 -21.88 -6.62
C PHE A 195 -7.25 -20.94 -7.50
N PHE A 196 -6.20 -20.31 -6.94
CA PHE A 196 -5.42 -19.27 -7.63
C PHE A 196 -3.91 -19.53 -7.58
N SER A 197 -3.49 -20.77 -7.33
CA SER A 197 -2.06 -21.16 -7.22
C SER A 197 -1.25 -20.93 -8.50
N ASP A 198 -1.90 -20.97 -9.66
CA ASP A 198 -1.27 -20.78 -10.96
C ASP A 198 -0.91 -19.32 -11.24
N ILE A 199 -1.43 -18.39 -10.43
CA ILE A 199 -1.10 -16.99 -10.57
C ILE A 199 0.24 -16.68 -9.92
N GLN A 200 1.21 -16.25 -10.72
CA GLN A 200 2.54 -15.93 -10.26
C GLN A 200 2.60 -14.60 -9.50
N VAL A 201 2.31 -14.64 -8.20
CA VAL A 201 2.62 -13.53 -7.29
C VAL A 201 4.03 -13.71 -6.74
N ILE A 202 4.88 -12.73 -7.03
CA ILE A 202 6.30 -12.72 -6.68
C ILE A 202 6.49 -11.91 -5.39
N PRO A 203 7.09 -12.50 -4.33
CA PRO A 203 7.43 -11.74 -3.14
C PRO A 203 8.49 -10.69 -3.48
N ASN A 204 8.30 -9.49 -2.97
CA ASN A 204 9.31 -8.45 -2.98
C ASN A 204 9.53 -7.96 -1.56
N LYS A 205 10.62 -8.40 -0.95
CA LYS A 205 10.95 -8.08 0.43
C LYS A 205 11.43 -6.64 0.57
N GLY A 206 11.00 -5.98 1.60
CA GLY A 206 11.44 -4.62 1.92
C GLY A 206 11.58 -4.43 3.40
N HIS A 207 12.74 -3.89 3.83
CA HIS A 207 13.03 -3.56 5.22
C HIS A 207 12.89 -2.07 5.47
N HIS A 208 12.60 -1.71 6.72
CA HIS A 208 12.68 -0.34 7.22
C HIS A 208 13.12 -0.32 8.68
N LEU A 209 13.66 0.82 9.09
CA LEU A 209 14.07 1.10 10.46
C LEU A 209 13.05 2.03 11.12
N LYS A 210 12.83 1.84 12.41
CA LYS A 210 12.34 2.88 13.31
C LYS A 210 13.54 3.45 14.05
N VAL A 211 13.75 4.75 13.94
CA VAL A 211 14.93 5.41 14.49
C VAL A 211 14.56 6.61 15.35
N LYS A 212 15.38 6.86 16.38
CA LYS A 212 15.34 8.08 17.18
C LYS A 212 16.50 8.99 16.76
N LEU A 213 16.18 10.14 16.22
CA LEU A 213 17.20 11.12 15.80
C LEU A 213 17.70 11.94 17.00
N SER A 214 19.03 12.13 17.12
CA SER A 214 19.60 12.96 18.20
C SER A 214 19.29 14.45 18.04
N LYS A 215 19.05 14.89 16.81
CA LYS A 215 18.54 16.23 16.49
C LYS A 215 17.26 16.06 15.66
N PRO A 216 16.09 16.05 16.31
CA PRO A 216 14.81 15.98 15.60
C PRO A 216 14.67 17.13 14.62
N MET A 217 14.07 16.84 13.48
CA MET A 217 13.79 17.85 12.47
C MET A 217 12.43 18.50 12.77
N ASP A 218 12.41 19.82 12.84
CA ASP A 218 11.18 20.58 13.06
C ASP A 218 10.42 20.78 11.74
N HIS A 219 9.93 19.68 11.16
CA HIS A 219 9.12 19.73 9.94
C HIS A 219 8.15 18.55 9.83
N GLN A 220 7.04 18.83 9.17
CA GLN A 220 5.97 17.90 8.89
C GLN A 220 5.98 17.52 7.39
N PHE A 221 7.06 16.92 6.91
CA PHE A 221 7.17 16.44 5.55
C PHE A 221 8.06 15.20 5.45
N THR A 222 7.89 14.46 4.37
CA THR A 222 8.69 13.28 4.06
C THR A 222 9.94 13.66 3.27
N LEU A 223 11.12 13.24 3.71
CA LEU A 223 12.36 13.31 2.94
C LEU A 223 12.53 12.05 2.08
N LYS A 224 13.14 12.23 0.91
CA LYS A 224 13.50 11.14 0.00
C LYS A 224 14.87 11.37 -0.61
N LYS A 225 15.87 10.55 -0.21
CA LYS A 225 17.12 10.39 -0.97
C LYS A 225 17.13 9.00 -1.60
N LYS A 226 17.76 8.00 -1.00
CA LYS A 226 17.63 6.58 -1.40
C LYS A 226 16.33 5.98 -0.86
N HIS A 227 16.05 6.23 0.41
CA HIS A 227 14.86 5.77 1.13
C HIS A 227 14.03 6.94 1.66
N PHE A 228 12.84 6.68 2.17
CA PHE A 228 11.98 7.69 2.78
C PHE A 228 12.33 7.87 4.26
N LEU A 229 12.38 9.11 4.72
CA LEU A 229 12.49 9.46 6.14
C LEU A 229 11.34 10.42 6.49
N PHE A 230 10.58 10.08 7.53
CA PHE A 230 9.49 10.94 8.00
C PHE A 230 9.23 10.74 9.51
N PRO A 231 8.71 11.78 10.21
CA PRO A 231 8.35 11.67 11.62
C PRO A 231 7.12 10.80 11.82
N GLN A 232 7.10 10.03 12.90
CA GLN A 232 5.96 9.28 13.40
C GLN A 232 5.32 10.01 14.60
N LYS A 233 4.09 9.65 14.95
CA LYS A 233 3.34 10.31 16.05
C LYS A 233 4.01 10.21 17.43
N ASP A 234 4.80 9.16 17.64
CA ASP A 234 5.54 8.93 18.90
C ASP A 234 6.86 9.71 18.99
N GLY A 235 7.14 10.62 18.05
CA GLY A 235 8.35 11.43 18.01
C GLY A 235 9.58 10.72 17.44
N ASN A 236 9.46 9.46 17.05
CA ASN A 236 10.48 8.70 16.32
C ASN A 236 10.32 8.89 14.81
N TYR A 237 11.21 8.27 14.03
CA TYR A 237 11.20 8.38 12.58
C TYR A 237 11.15 6.99 11.92
N TYR A 238 10.37 6.89 10.86
CA TYR A 238 10.46 5.81 9.90
C TYR A 238 11.60 6.10 8.92
N TYR A 239 12.45 5.13 8.64
CA TYR A 239 13.43 5.20 7.55
C TYR A 239 13.44 3.93 6.73
N GLY A 240 13.07 4.02 5.46
CA GLY A 240 12.94 2.86 4.57
C GLY A 240 12.27 3.21 3.24
N GLY A 241 11.87 2.28 2.42
CA GLY A 241 12.03 0.83 2.47
C GLY A 241 13.00 0.35 1.38
N THR A 242 13.62 -0.75 1.68
CA THR A 242 14.44 -1.46 0.69
C THR A 242 13.55 -2.19 -0.33
N TYR A 243 14.18 -2.74 -1.35
CA TYR A 243 13.51 -3.48 -2.42
C TYR A 243 14.37 -4.68 -2.82
N ASP A 244 13.89 -5.91 -2.56
CA ASP A 244 14.57 -7.12 -2.95
C ASP A 244 13.59 -8.16 -3.51
N PRO A 245 13.60 -8.39 -4.85
CA PRO A 245 12.73 -9.37 -5.48
C PRO A 245 13.27 -10.80 -5.38
N ASN A 246 14.48 -11.01 -4.92
CA ASN A 246 15.15 -12.32 -4.88
C ASN A 246 15.10 -12.95 -3.49
N GLU A 247 14.98 -12.11 -2.45
CA GLU A 247 14.94 -12.59 -1.08
C GLU A 247 13.60 -13.31 -0.76
N ARG A 248 13.72 -14.48 -0.10
CA ARG A 248 12.56 -15.35 0.22
C ARG A 248 12.48 -15.71 1.69
N GLU A 249 13.54 -15.52 2.43
CA GLU A 249 13.63 -15.91 3.84
C GLU A 249 12.80 -14.98 4.71
N ASN A 250 12.13 -15.57 5.69
CA ASN A 250 11.22 -14.86 6.60
C ASN A 250 11.96 -14.39 7.85
N GLU A 251 13.09 -13.70 7.65
CA GLU A 251 13.96 -13.15 8.70
C GLU A 251 14.49 -11.78 8.31
N ILE A 252 15.17 -11.11 9.24
CA ILE A 252 15.84 -9.84 8.99
C ILE A 252 17.12 -10.12 8.19
N ASP A 253 17.29 -9.39 7.11
CA ASP A 253 18.50 -9.43 6.29
C ASP A 253 19.47 -8.35 6.79
N GLU A 254 20.56 -8.77 7.41
CA GLU A 254 21.57 -7.86 7.99
C GLU A 254 22.22 -6.96 6.92
N TRP A 255 22.41 -7.45 5.71
CA TRP A 255 22.91 -6.64 4.62
C TRP A 255 21.96 -5.47 4.29
N LYS A 256 20.66 -5.72 4.34
CA LYS A 256 19.64 -4.68 4.15
C LYS A 256 19.55 -3.70 5.31
N ARG A 257 19.83 -4.17 6.51
CA ARG A 257 19.96 -3.32 7.69
C ARG A 257 21.13 -2.35 7.53
N GLU A 258 22.30 -2.86 7.12
CA GLU A 258 23.48 -2.02 6.83
C GLU A 258 23.22 -1.01 5.71
N GLU A 259 22.60 -1.44 4.60
CA GLU A 259 22.19 -0.56 3.50
C GLU A 259 21.34 0.63 3.98
N LEU A 260 20.43 0.39 4.95
CA LEU A 260 19.60 1.45 5.54
C LEU A 260 20.43 2.38 6.44
N ILE A 261 21.31 1.84 7.26
CA ILE A 261 22.17 2.64 8.15
C ILE A 261 23.04 3.59 7.33
N GLU A 262 23.77 3.06 6.36
CA GLU A 262 24.62 3.84 5.46
C GLU A 262 23.82 4.90 4.69
N GLY A 263 22.66 4.52 4.17
CA GLY A 263 21.80 5.43 3.43
C GLY A 263 21.24 6.58 4.27
N LEU A 264 21.02 6.39 5.59
CA LEU A 264 20.64 7.45 6.49
C LEU A 264 21.83 8.37 6.82
N GLN A 265 23.00 7.80 7.11
CA GLN A 265 24.24 8.53 7.41
C GLN A 265 24.71 9.39 6.22
N GLU A 266 24.37 9.00 5.00
CA GLU A 266 24.74 9.76 3.80
C GLU A 266 24.23 11.21 3.84
N PHE A 267 23.04 11.45 4.37
CA PHE A 267 22.43 12.78 4.39
C PHE A 267 22.09 13.32 5.79
N TYR A 268 21.99 12.47 6.81
CA TYR A 268 21.78 12.89 8.20
C TYR A 268 23.12 12.78 8.97
N PRO A 269 23.85 13.90 9.20
CA PRO A 269 25.21 13.87 9.73
C PRO A 269 25.28 13.77 11.25
N HIS A 270 24.17 13.55 11.93
CA HIS A 270 24.10 13.48 13.40
C HIS A 270 23.86 12.04 13.85
N ASN A 271 24.03 11.78 15.14
CA ASN A 271 23.77 10.45 15.71
C ASN A 271 22.27 10.09 15.66
N PHE A 272 21.99 8.83 15.58
CA PHE A 272 20.66 8.25 15.72
C PHE A 272 20.74 6.89 16.40
N GLU A 273 19.65 6.49 17.02
CA GLU A 273 19.48 5.19 17.64
C GLU A 273 18.48 4.36 16.80
N ILE A 274 18.80 3.11 16.53
CA ILE A 274 17.89 2.17 15.88
C ILE A 274 17.04 1.52 16.97
N LEU A 275 15.74 1.78 16.94
CA LEU A 275 14.80 1.21 17.91
C LEU A 275 14.25 -0.13 17.44
N GLU A 276 13.93 -0.23 16.14
CA GLU A 276 13.34 -1.43 15.53
C GLU A 276 13.81 -1.57 14.08
N ILE A 277 13.85 -2.82 13.62
CA ILE A 277 13.91 -3.16 12.20
C ILE A 277 12.73 -4.06 11.88
N ASN A 278 12.03 -3.72 10.80
CA ASN A 278 10.86 -4.45 10.33
C ASN A 278 10.99 -4.78 8.83
N TYR A 279 10.30 -5.81 8.39
CA TYR A 279 10.24 -6.18 6.97
C TYR A 279 8.84 -6.67 6.58
N GLY A 280 8.60 -6.73 5.28
CA GLY A 280 7.38 -7.30 4.73
C GLY A 280 7.56 -7.69 3.26
N PHE A 281 6.73 -8.62 2.79
CA PHE A 281 6.75 -9.12 1.43
C PHE A 281 5.59 -8.50 0.63
N ARG A 282 5.93 -7.60 -0.30
CA ARG A 282 4.95 -7.01 -1.22
C ARG A 282 4.52 -8.05 -2.23
N PRO A 283 3.22 -8.33 -2.38
CA PRO A 283 2.72 -9.22 -3.43
C PRO A 283 2.85 -8.52 -4.79
N THR A 284 3.89 -8.86 -5.53
CA THR A 284 4.22 -8.20 -6.81
C THR A 284 3.92 -9.11 -7.98
N VAL A 285 3.46 -8.54 -9.08
CA VAL A 285 3.24 -9.23 -10.36
C VAL A 285 4.28 -8.73 -11.37
N LYS A 286 4.65 -9.58 -12.32
CA LYS A 286 5.69 -9.27 -13.32
C LYS A 286 5.40 -7.97 -14.08
N ASP A 287 4.16 -7.75 -14.46
CA ASP A 287 3.70 -6.54 -15.16
C ASP A 287 3.42 -5.35 -14.23
N ARG A 288 3.52 -5.52 -12.90
CA ARG A 288 3.25 -4.52 -11.86
C ARG A 288 1.83 -3.95 -11.90
N ARG A 289 0.87 -4.74 -12.39
CA ARG A 289 -0.55 -4.42 -12.36
C ARG A 289 -1.27 -5.29 -11.33
N PRO A 290 -2.26 -4.77 -10.60
CA PRO A 290 -3.10 -5.60 -9.74
C PRO A 290 -3.75 -6.76 -10.49
N ILE A 291 -4.18 -7.77 -9.75
CA ILE A 291 -4.92 -8.90 -10.27
C ILE A 291 -6.31 -8.85 -9.66
N ILE A 292 -7.32 -8.66 -10.49
CA ILE A 292 -8.72 -8.65 -10.06
C ILE A 292 -9.58 -9.45 -11.03
N GLY A 293 -10.66 -10.05 -10.53
CA GLY A 293 -11.62 -10.75 -11.36
C GLY A 293 -12.07 -12.10 -10.80
N ASN A 294 -12.90 -12.78 -11.56
CA ASN A 294 -13.48 -14.04 -11.17
C ASN A 294 -12.65 -15.24 -11.61
N HIS A 295 -12.75 -16.32 -10.85
CA HIS A 295 -12.19 -17.61 -11.23
C HIS A 295 -12.88 -18.13 -12.51
N PRO A 296 -12.14 -18.74 -13.46
CA PRO A 296 -12.72 -19.20 -14.72
C PRO A 296 -13.79 -20.27 -14.56
N GLU A 297 -13.64 -21.17 -13.60
CA GLU A 297 -14.52 -22.32 -13.38
C GLU A 297 -15.48 -22.15 -12.19
N HIS A 298 -15.13 -21.31 -11.21
CA HIS A 298 -15.91 -21.05 -10.00
C HIS A 298 -16.49 -19.63 -10.01
N GLN A 299 -17.69 -19.46 -10.51
CA GLN A 299 -18.32 -18.16 -10.74
C GLN A 299 -18.51 -17.30 -9.49
N ASN A 300 -18.50 -17.90 -8.31
CA ASN A 300 -18.64 -17.21 -7.02
C ASN A 300 -17.32 -16.90 -6.32
N LEU A 301 -16.17 -17.31 -6.90
CA LEU A 301 -14.83 -17.05 -6.36
C LEU A 301 -14.11 -15.96 -7.15
N TYR A 302 -13.56 -15.00 -6.44
CA TYR A 302 -12.88 -13.82 -7.00
C TYR A 302 -11.53 -13.60 -6.33
N ILE A 303 -10.64 -12.88 -7.02
CA ILE A 303 -9.36 -12.47 -6.49
C ILE A 303 -9.22 -10.94 -6.54
N PHE A 304 -8.59 -10.37 -5.51
CA PHE A 304 -8.11 -9.00 -5.49
C PHE A 304 -6.73 -8.97 -4.85
N ASN A 305 -5.69 -8.95 -5.67
CA ASN A 305 -4.31 -9.15 -5.22
C ASN A 305 -3.30 -8.40 -6.11
N GLY A 306 -2.00 -8.67 -5.89
CA GLY A 306 -0.93 -8.16 -6.75
C GLY A 306 -0.70 -6.65 -6.64
N LEU A 307 -1.07 -6.01 -5.52
CA LEU A 307 -1.01 -4.56 -5.34
C LEU A 307 0.42 -3.98 -5.35
N GLY A 308 1.42 -4.82 -5.08
CA GLY A 308 2.83 -4.46 -5.16
C GLY A 308 3.24 -3.33 -4.21
N ALA A 309 4.18 -2.48 -4.67
CA ALA A 309 4.71 -1.38 -3.86
C ALA A 309 3.78 -0.15 -3.73
N ARG A 310 2.64 -0.15 -4.43
CA ARG A 310 1.63 0.93 -4.38
C ARG A 310 0.30 0.41 -3.83
N GLY A 311 0.38 -0.41 -2.80
CA GLY A 311 -0.79 -1.09 -2.21
C GLY A 311 -1.92 -0.15 -1.82
N ILE A 312 -1.62 1.03 -1.30
CA ILE A 312 -2.61 2.04 -0.93
C ILE A 312 -3.38 2.55 -2.15
N LEU A 313 -2.65 3.04 -3.15
CA LEU A 313 -3.23 3.64 -4.36
C LEU A 313 -3.97 2.59 -5.21
N ASN A 314 -3.32 1.45 -5.44
CA ASN A 314 -3.93 0.34 -6.17
C ASN A 314 -5.13 -0.25 -5.42
N GLY A 315 -5.01 -0.40 -4.10
CA GLY A 315 -6.09 -0.92 -3.26
C GLY A 315 -7.34 -0.05 -3.31
N ALA A 316 -7.18 1.25 -3.10
CA ALA A 316 -8.29 2.19 -3.13
C ALA A 316 -8.96 2.26 -4.51
N TYR A 317 -8.18 2.49 -5.57
CA TYR A 317 -8.72 2.64 -6.92
C TYR A 317 -9.39 1.36 -7.42
N PHE A 318 -8.69 0.24 -7.34
CA PHE A 318 -9.19 -1.03 -7.88
C PHE A 318 -10.24 -1.71 -7.00
N SER A 319 -10.39 -1.32 -5.73
CA SER A 319 -11.54 -1.75 -4.94
C SER A 319 -12.86 -1.21 -5.50
N ARG A 320 -12.87 0.04 -5.98
CA ARG A 320 -14.02 0.67 -6.66
C ARG A 320 -14.30 -0.01 -8.00
N GLU A 321 -13.27 -0.23 -8.81
CA GLU A 321 -13.40 -0.93 -10.10
C GLU A 321 -13.92 -2.36 -9.92
N LEU A 322 -13.41 -3.07 -8.91
CA LEU A 322 -13.88 -4.41 -8.59
C LEU A 322 -15.33 -4.39 -8.10
N PHE A 323 -15.71 -3.44 -7.24
CA PHE A 323 -17.10 -3.29 -6.80
C PHE A 323 -18.06 -3.09 -7.98
N GLU A 324 -17.73 -2.21 -8.92
CA GLU A 324 -18.52 -1.97 -10.14
C GLU A 324 -18.63 -3.24 -11.00
N HIS A 325 -17.55 -4.00 -11.09
CA HIS A 325 -17.56 -5.29 -11.77
C HIS A 325 -18.47 -6.31 -11.08
N LEU A 326 -18.35 -6.42 -9.76
CA LEU A 326 -19.09 -7.40 -8.97
C LEU A 326 -20.61 -7.14 -8.93
N GLU A 327 -21.01 -5.87 -8.87
CA GLU A 327 -22.42 -5.51 -8.68
C GLU A 327 -23.12 -5.06 -9.97
N ASN A 328 -22.39 -4.38 -10.85
CA ASN A 328 -22.97 -3.76 -12.05
C ASN A 328 -22.51 -4.45 -13.36
N GLY A 329 -21.66 -5.48 -13.26
CA GLY A 329 -21.15 -6.20 -14.44
C GLY A 329 -20.22 -5.36 -15.32
N LYS A 330 -19.65 -4.24 -14.80
CA LYS A 330 -18.71 -3.41 -15.53
C LYS A 330 -17.49 -4.24 -15.96
N PRO A 331 -17.12 -4.26 -17.25
CA PRO A 331 -15.91 -4.94 -17.69
C PRO A 331 -14.67 -4.40 -16.97
N LEU A 332 -13.80 -5.29 -16.56
CA LEU A 332 -12.50 -4.92 -16.00
C LEU A 332 -11.56 -4.44 -17.10
N MET A 333 -10.64 -3.54 -16.75
CA MET A 333 -9.55 -3.15 -17.64
C MET A 333 -8.67 -4.38 -17.96
N PRO A 334 -8.29 -4.63 -19.21
CA PRO A 334 -7.49 -5.80 -19.60
C PRO A 334 -6.18 -5.93 -18.80
N GLU A 335 -5.60 -4.79 -18.40
CA GLU A 335 -4.33 -4.72 -17.66
C GLU A 335 -4.43 -5.27 -16.24
N VAL A 336 -5.63 -5.36 -15.66
CA VAL A 336 -5.83 -5.86 -14.29
C VAL A 336 -6.69 -7.12 -14.23
N ASP A 337 -7.42 -7.46 -15.32
CA ASP A 337 -8.26 -8.65 -15.38
C ASP A 337 -7.40 -9.91 -15.21
N ILE A 338 -7.81 -10.80 -14.31
CA ILE A 338 -7.18 -12.11 -14.10
C ILE A 338 -7.05 -12.91 -15.39
N LYS A 339 -7.97 -12.73 -16.35
CA LYS A 339 -7.97 -13.43 -17.65
C LYS A 339 -6.65 -13.30 -18.41
N ARG A 340 -5.85 -12.25 -18.15
CA ARG A 340 -4.51 -12.10 -18.76
C ARG A 340 -3.50 -13.18 -18.35
N PHE A 341 -3.82 -13.97 -17.29
CA PHE A 341 -3.01 -15.10 -16.82
C PHE A 341 -3.61 -16.46 -17.20
N ILE A 342 -4.85 -16.49 -17.66
CA ILE A 342 -5.55 -17.71 -18.05
C ILE A 342 -5.32 -17.92 -19.55
N LYS A 343 -4.75 -19.07 -19.89
CA LYS A 343 -4.54 -19.47 -21.29
C LYS A 343 -5.76 -20.18 -21.85
#